data_905f19e5219c133a369b6b573ac4ecdb
#
_entry.id   905f19e5219c133a369b6b573ac4ecdb
#
_cell.length_a   1.000
_cell.length_b   1.000
_cell.length_c   1.000
_cell.angle_alpha   90.00
_cell.angle_beta   90.00
_cell.angle_gamma   90.00
#
_symmetry.space_group_name_H-M   'P 1'
#
loop_
_entity.id
_entity.type
_entity.pdbx_description
1 polymer ?
#
loop_
_entity_poly.entity_id
_entity_poly.type
_entity_poly.pdbx_seq_one_letter_code
_entity_poly.pdbx_strand_id
1 'polypeptide(L)'
;MLQRLSQWDYAISATCLGHRFNVQVARLARVISHSGDGYYYALFGGIIAFTPFAGAFWSLALPAFVIELMCYLLLKQIFRRDRPQALPVFIRPSDRFSFPSGHSAGAFVMAGSVAQIFPSWAGVAFTWASLVACSRVLLGVHFVSDIIAGASLGLLIVYGIN
;
A
#
# COMPACT_ATOMS: atom_id res chain seq x y z
N MET A 1 -7.82 -16.39 18.66
CA MET A 1 -7.41 -16.25 17.24
C MET A 1 -6.67 -14.91 16.99
N LEU A 2 -7.24 -13.78 17.35
CA LEU A 2 -6.63 -12.45 17.16
C LEU A 2 -5.29 -12.27 17.88
N GLN A 3 -5.12 -12.79 19.10
CA GLN A 3 -3.84 -12.74 19.83
C GLN A 3 -2.71 -13.52 19.11
N ARG A 4 -3.04 -14.68 18.53
CA ARG A 4 -2.04 -15.45 17.75
C ARG A 4 -1.64 -14.73 16.47
N LEU A 5 -2.56 -14.13 15.75
CA LEU A 5 -2.25 -13.30 14.58
C LEU A 5 -1.35 -12.12 14.96
N SER A 6 -1.62 -11.46 16.07
CA SER A 6 -0.78 -10.37 16.58
C SER A 6 0.64 -10.84 16.94
N GLN A 7 0.80 -12.04 17.51
CA GLN A 7 2.11 -12.62 17.83
C GLN A 7 2.91 -12.97 16.56
N TRP A 8 2.27 -13.57 15.55
CA TRP A 8 2.91 -13.87 14.27
C TRP A 8 3.33 -12.60 13.54
N ASP A 9 2.44 -11.61 13.47
CA ASP A 9 2.76 -10.31 12.87
C ASP A 9 3.96 -9.65 13.53
N TYR A 10 3.99 -9.66 14.87
CA TYR A 10 5.10 -9.09 15.62
C TYR A 10 6.40 -9.85 15.36
N ALA A 11 6.37 -11.19 15.39
CA ALA A 11 7.57 -12.03 15.17
C ALA A 11 8.18 -11.80 13.77
N ILE A 12 7.33 -11.76 12.72
CA ILE A 12 7.79 -11.51 11.35
C ILE A 12 8.35 -10.10 11.22
N SER A 13 7.64 -9.09 11.75
CA SER A 13 8.10 -7.70 11.70
C SER A 13 9.40 -7.50 12.49
N ALA A 14 9.55 -8.13 13.65
CA ALA A 14 10.77 -8.10 14.43
C ALA A 14 11.96 -8.73 13.68
N THR A 15 11.73 -9.84 12.98
CA THR A 15 12.75 -10.47 12.13
C THR A 15 13.16 -9.55 10.98
N CYS A 16 12.18 -8.90 10.32
CA CYS A 16 12.44 -7.96 9.22
C CYS A 16 13.21 -6.71 9.67
N LEU A 17 13.04 -6.27 10.91
CA LEU A 17 13.60 -5.02 11.43
C LEU A 17 14.83 -5.23 12.33
N GLY A 18 15.05 -6.44 12.85
CA GLY A 18 16.07 -6.75 13.85
C GLY A 18 17.48 -7.02 13.32
N HIS A 19 17.74 -6.87 12.02
CA HIS A 19 19.05 -7.18 11.43
C HIS A 19 20.01 -5.98 11.40
N ARG A 20 21.33 -6.25 11.34
CA ARG A 20 22.40 -5.21 11.37
C ARG A 20 22.35 -4.17 10.24
N PHE A 21 21.68 -4.46 9.13
CA PHE A 21 21.56 -3.56 7.97
C PHE A 21 20.22 -2.82 7.90
N ASN A 22 19.44 -2.83 9.00
CA ASN A 22 18.09 -2.25 9.00
C ASN A 22 18.05 -0.77 8.59
N VAL A 23 19.06 0.04 8.94
CA VAL A 23 19.15 1.46 8.55
C VAL A 23 19.34 1.63 7.05
N GLN A 24 20.21 0.82 6.43
CA GLN A 24 20.45 0.85 4.97
C GLN A 24 19.20 0.42 4.20
N VAL A 25 18.59 -0.69 4.65
CA VAL A 25 17.32 -1.19 4.10
C VAL A 25 16.21 -0.16 4.24
N ALA A 26 16.11 0.52 5.40
CA ALA A 26 15.13 1.57 5.63
C ALA A 26 15.33 2.79 4.70
N ARG A 27 16.57 3.14 4.33
CA ARG A 27 16.83 4.22 3.36
C ARG A 27 16.24 3.87 1.99
N LEU A 28 16.50 2.65 1.49
CA LEU A 28 15.93 2.17 0.23
C LEU A 28 14.41 2.06 0.32
N ALA A 29 13.90 1.45 1.40
CA ALA A 29 12.47 1.32 1.64
C ALA A 29 11.75 2.69 1.67
N ARG A 30 12.41 3.74 2.17
CA ARG A 30 11.85 5.09 2.17
C ARG A 30 11.66 5.63 0.75
N VAL A 31 12.63 5.45 -0.13
CA VAL A 31 12.53 5.88 -1.54
C VAL A 31 11.39 5.12 -2.23
N ILE A 32 11.34 3.79 -2.04
CA ILE A 32 10.26 2.96 -2.60
C ILE A 32 8.90 3.38 -2.05
N SER A 33 8.79 3.59 -0.72
CA SER A 33 7.56 4.03 -0.09
C SER A 33 7.06 5.36 -0.64
N HIS A 34 7.96 6.33 -0.86
CA HIS A 34 7.60 7.62 -1.45
C HIS A 34 7.03 7.51 -2.85
N SER A 35 7.47 6.55 -3.67
CA SER A 35 6.87 6.33 -4.99
C SER A 35 5.40 5.88 -4.92
N GLY A 36 4.94 5.43 -3.76
CA GLY A 36 3.55 5.09 -3.46
C GLY A 36 2.74 6.23 -2.83
N ASP A 37 3.26 7.46 -2.79
CA ASP A 37 2.51 8.62 -2.30
C ASP A 37 1.53 9.13 -3.39
N GLY A 38 0.38 9.61 -2.96
CA GLY A 38 -0.74 9.98 -3.85
C GLY A 38 -0.41 11.01 -4.93
N TYR A 39 0.58 11.88 -4.71
CA TYR A 39 0.99 12.85 -5.72
C TYR A 39 1.70 12.20 -6.93
N TYR A 40 2.37 11.06 -6.75
CA TYR A 40 2.91 10.29 -7.89
C TYR A 40 1.80 9.64 -8.72
N TYR A 41 0.71 9.22 -8.06
CA TYR A 41 -0.48 8.72 -8.78
C TYR A 41 -1.13 9.83 -9.59
N ALA A 42 -1.25 11.02 -9.01
CA ALA A 42 -1.77 12.20 -9.73
C ALA A 42 -0.86 12.58 -10.91
N LEU A 43 0.47 12.55 -10.73
CA LEU A 43 1.43 12.81 -11.79
C LEU A 43 1.29 11.77 -12.93
N PHE A 44 1.26 10.48 -12.59
CA PHE A 44 1.08 9.41 -13.58
C PHE A 44 -0.23 9.54 -14.33
N GLY A 45 -1.35 9.75 -13.61
CA GLY A 45 -2.66 10.00 -14.23
C GLY A 45 -2.68 11.26 -15.10
N GLY A 46 -1.97 12.32 -14.68
CA GLY A 46 -1.78 13.52 -15.48
C GLY A 46 -1.05 13.26 -16.80
N ILE A 47 -0.02 12.40 -16.81
CA ILE A 47 0.66 11.96 -18.03
C ILE A 47 -0.31 11.17 -18.93
N ILE A 48 -1.05 10.23 -18.36
CA ILE A 48 -2.06 9.44 -19.09
C ILE A 48 -3.15 10.31 -19.71
N ALA A 49 -3.50 11.44 -19.08
CA ALA A 49 -4.53 12.36 -19.59
C ALA A 49 -4.24 12.91 -20.99
N PHE A 50 -2.98 12.90 -21.42
CA PHE A 50 -2.53 13.31 -22.76
C PHE A 50 -2.41 12.15 -23.74
N THR A 51 -2.90 10.96 -23.41
CA THR A 51 -2.86 9.77 -24.23
C THR A 51 -4.28 9.36 -24.68
N PRO A 52 -4.41 8.53 -25.74
CA PRO A 52 -5.70 7.95 -26.12
C PRO A 52 -6.37 7.09 -25.04
N PHE A 53 -5.63 6.67 -24.02
CA PHE A 53 -6.10 5.83 -22.93
C PHE A 53 -6.73 6.61 -21.76
N ALA A 54 -6.73 7.95 -21.81
CA ALA A 54 -7.18 8.82 -20.73
C ALA A 54 -8.60 8.47 -20.24
N GLY A 55 -9.56 8.33 -21.17
CA GLY A 55 -10.96 8.02 -20.83
C GLY A 55 -11.08 6.68 -20.09
N ALA A 56 -10.48 5.61 -20.64
CA ALA A 56 -10.52 4.29 -20.05
C ALA A 56 -9.79 4.24 -18.69
N PHE A 57 -8.66 4.91 -18.56
CA PHE A 57 -7.92 4.95 -17.30
C PHE A 57 -8.70 5.69 -16.21
N TRP A 58 -9.20 6.89 -16.49
CA TRP A 58 -9.84 7.73 -15.48
C TRP A 58 -11.22 7.21 -15.08
N SER A 59 -11.98 6.59 -16.01
CA SER A 59 -13.25 5.96 -15.67
C SER A 59 -13.11 4.78 -14.70
N LEU A 60 -11.95 4.13 -14.67
CA LEU A 60 -11.64 3.03 -13.75
C LEU A 60 -10.92 3.55 -12.49
N ALA A 61 -9.80 4.26 -12.66
CA ALA A 61 -8.92 4.62 -11.55
C ALA A 61 -9.56 5.60 -10.56
N LEU A 62 -10.27 6.62 -11.06
CA LEU A 62 -10.84 7.64 -10.18
C LEU A 62 -11.88 7.08 -9.21
N PRO A 63 -12.94 6.36 -9.66
CA PRO A 63 -13.88 5.76 -8.71
C PRO A 63 -13.23 4.71 -7.81
N ALA A 64 -12.23 3.94 -8.31
CA ALA A 64 -11.50 3.00 -7.49
C ALA A 64 -10.77 3.68 -6.33
N PHE A 65 -10.05 4.77 -6.57
CA PHE A 65 -9.37 5.53 -5.52
C PHE A 65 -10.36 6.20 -4.54
N VAL A 66 -11.48 6.72 -5.02
CA VAL A 66 -12.52 7.29 -4.15
C VAL A 66 -13.09 6.24 -3.21
N ILE A 67 -13.46 5.07 -3.73
CA ILE A 67 -14.00 3.97 -2.92
C ILE A 67 -12.92 3.44 -1.96
N GLU A 68 -11.68 3.29 -2.44
CA GLU A 68 -10.55 2.85 -1.60
C GLU A 68 -10.36 3.78 -0.41
N LEU A 69 -10.30 5.09 -0.65
CA LEU A 69 -10.12 6.09 0.40
C LEU A 69 -11.26 6.02 1.45
N MET A 70 -12.50 5.90 1.01
CA MET A 70 -13.64 5.77 1.92
C MET A 70 -13.58 4.49 2.74
N CYS A 71 -13.33 3.34 2.10
CA CYS A 71 -13.20 2.06 2.78
C CYS A 71 -12.01 2.05 3.75
N TYR A 72 -10.86 2.55 3.32
CA TYR A 72 -9.66 2.66 4.14
C TYR A 72 -9.91 3.49 5.41
N LEU A 73 -10.52 4.68 5.28
CA LEU A 73 -10.82 5.55 6.42
C LEU A 73 -11.82 4.89 7.37
N LEU A 74 -12.86 4.25 6.84
CA LEU A 74 -13.86 3.54 7.63
C LEU A 74 -13.25 2.36 8.41
N LEU A 75 -12.48 1.50 7.72
CA LEU A 75 -11.85 0.34 8.33
C LEU A 75 -10.87 0.75 9.44
N LYS A 76 -10.12 1.84 9.27
CA LYS A 76 -9.26 2.38 10.32
C LYS A 76 -10.02 2.77 11.58
N GLN A 77 -11.21 3.36 11.44
CA GLN A 77 -12.04 3.74 12.59
C GLN A 77 -12.71 2.53 13.26
N ILE A 78 -12.99 1.47 12.49
CA ILE A 78 -13.56 0.23 13.03
C ILE A 78 -12.51 -0.56 13.81
N PHE A 79 -11.35 -0.83 13.18
CA PHE A 79 -10.34 -1.73 13.76
C PHE A 79 -9.45 -1.06 14.80
N ARG A 80 -9.14 0.21 14.65
CA ARG A 80 -8.31 1.04 15.57
C ARG A 80 -7.04 0.33 16.06
N ARG A 81 -6.39 -0.43 15.18
CA ARG A 81 -5.20 -1.20 15.52
C ARG A 81 -4.01 -0.28 15.74
N ASP A 82 -3.33 -0.42 16.88
CA ASP A 82 -2.09 0.29 17.16
C ASP A 82 -0.95 -0.17 16.24
N ARG A 83 -0.01 0.76 15.98
CA ARG A 83 1.18 0.49 15.18
C ARG A 83 2.24 -0.27 15.97
N PRO A 84 3.27 -0.87 15.31
CA PRO A 84 4.39 -1.51 16.00
C PRO A 84 5.13 -0.50 16.91
N GLN A 85 4.93 -0.57 18.22
CA GLN A 85 5.53 0.38 19.18
C GLN A 85 6.89 -0.06 19.71
N ALA A 86 7.15 -1.38 19.79
CA ALA A 86 8.37 -1.95 20.35
C ALA A 86 9.42 -2.30 19.28
N LEU A 87 9.21 -1.89 18.03
CA LEU A 87 10.10 -2.14 16.90
C LEU A 87 10.72 -0.83 16.40
N PRO A 88 11.89 -0.88 15.74
CA PRO A 88 12.49 0.31 15.11
C PRO A 88 11.54 0.95 14.11
N VAL A 89 11.34 2.27 14.21
CA VAL A 89 10.51 3.06 13.30
C VAL A 89 11.40 4.08 12.59
N PHE A 90 11.41 4.04 11.26
CA PHE A 90 12.33 4.84 10.44
C PHE A 90 11.67 6.05 9.76
N ILE A 91 10.33 6.16 9.81
CA ILE A 91 9.58 7.33 9.31
C ILE A 91 8.45 7.68 10.28
N ARG A 92 8.01 8.93 10.25
CA ARG A 92 6.81 9.34 10.99
C ARG A 92 5.57 8.80 10.27
N PRO A 93 4.69 8.05 10.96
CA PRO A 93 3.41 7.63 10.39
C PRO A 93 2.51 8.82 10.04
N SER A 94 1.74 8.70 8.97
CA SER A 94 0.80 9.74 8.53
C SER A 94 -0.46 9.84 9.39
N ASP A 95 -0.82 8.75 10.08
CA ASP A 95 -2.01 8.64 10.91
C ASP A 95 -1.79 7.70 12.12
N ARG A 96 -2.77 7.63 13.03
CA ARG A 96 -2.66 6.91 14.29
C ARG A 96 -2.68 5.39 14.14
N PHE A 97 -3.60 4.85 13.34
CA PHE A 97 -3.89 3.41 13.30
C PHE A 97 -3.12 2.69 12.18
N SER A 98 -2.78 1.41 12.41
CA SER A 98 -1.99 0.65 11.44
C SER A 98 -2.83 -0.05 10.37
N PHE A 99 -4.03 -0.54 10.71
CA PHE A 99 -4.84 -1.40 9.85
C PHE A 99 -6.01 -0.67 9.16
N PRO A 100 -6.22 -0.90 7.87
CA PRO A 100 -5.29 -1.48 6.89
C PRO A 100 -4.23 -0.47 6.44
N SER A 101 -3.21 -0.92 5.67
CA SER A 101 -2.20 -0.03 5.09
C SER A 101 -2.74 0.71 3.86
N GLY A 102 -2.89 2.04 3.96
CA GLY A 102 -3.36 2.88 2.85
C GLY A 102 -2.38 2.92 1.67
N HIS A 103 -1.05 2.97 1.91
CA HIS A 103 -0.06 2.87 0.83
C HIS A 103 -0.17 1.57 0.06
N SER A 104 -0.41 0.45 0.75
CA SER A 104 -0.61 -0.84 0.07
C SER A 104 -1.91 -0.85 -0.72
N ALA A 105 -3.01 -0.34 -0.16
CA ALA A 105 -4.29 -0.28 -0.84
C ALA A 105 -4.21 0.58 -2.11
N GLY A 106 -3.71 1.82 -2.00
CA GLY A 106 -3.56 2.72 -3.14
C GLY A 106 -2.60 2.19 -4.21
N ALA A 107 -1.46 1.57 -3.80
CA ALA A 107 -0.53 0.97 -4.76
C ALA A 107 -1.16 -0.18 -5.55
N PHE A 108 -1.98 -1.02 -4.90
CA PHE A 108 -2.67 -2.12 -5.58
C PHE A 108 -3.88 -1.66 -6.40
N VAL A 109 -4.56 -0.57 -6.03
CA VAL A 109 -5.54 0.11 -6.91
C VAL A 109 -4.85 0.60 -8.18
N MET A 110 -3.72 1.30 -8.05
CA MET A 110 -2.97 1.81 -9.20
C MET A 110 -2.47 0.66 -10.08
N ALA A 111 -1.87 -0.38 -9.49
CA ALA A 111 -1.35 -1.52 -10.24
C ALA A 111 -2.46 -2.29 -10.97
N GLY A 112 -3.60 -2.48 -10.34
CA GLY A 112 -4.77 -3.11 -10.96
C GLY A 112 -5.35 -2.26 -12.10
N SER A 113 -5.42 -0.95 -11.93
CA SER A 113 -5.83 -0.02 -13.00
C SER A 113 -4.90 -0.08 -14.20
N VAL A 114 -3.57 -0.06 -13.95
CA VAL A 114 -2.56 -0.22 -15.00
C VAL A 114 -2.70 -1.58 -15.68
N ALA A 115 -2.87 -2.66 -14.92
CA ALA A 115 -2.97 -4.02 -15.47
C ALA A 115 -4.18 -4.21 -16.38
N GLN A 116 -5.30 -3.55 -16.11
CA GLN A 116 -6.51 -3.62 -16.92
C GLN A 116 -6.41 -2.81 -18.22
N ILE A 117 -5.76 -1.64 -18.17
CA ILE A 117 -5.61 -0.77 -19.35
C ILE A 117 -4.39 -1.15 -20.19
N PHE A 118 -3.33 -1.61 -19.54
CA PHE A 118 -2.05 -1.96 -20.14
C PHE A 118 -1.60 -3.36 -19.68
N PRO A 119 -2.21 -4.45 -20.15
CA PRO A 119 -1.93 -5.81 -19.66
C PRO A 119 -0.46 -6.24 -19.72
N SER A 120 0.29 -5.75 -20.72
CA SER A 120 1.74 -6.01 -20.84
C SER A 120 2.57 -5.43 -19.69
N TRP A 121 2.06 -4.43 -18.97
CA TRP A 121 2.71 -3.79 -17.83
C TRP A 121 2.27 -4.35 -16.48
N ALA A 122 1.32 -5.30 -16.46
CA ALA A 122 0.77 -5.84 -15.22
C ALA A 122 1.86 -6.37 -14.27
N GLY A 123 2.81 -7.17 -14.78
CA GLY A 123 3.90 -7.71 -13.98
C GLY A 123 4.76 -6.62 -13.31
N VAL A 124 5.10 -5.57 -14.05
CA VAL A 124 5.88 -4.43 -13.51
C VAL A 124 5.07 -3.69 -12.46
N ALA A 125 3.80 -3.39 -12.74
CA ALA A 125 2.93 -2.66 -11.83
C ALA A 125 2.70 -3.41 -10.50
N PHE A 126 2.41 -4.70 -10.54
CA PHE A 126 2.24 -5.50 -9.32
C PHE A 126 3.54 -5.72 -8.55
N THR A 127 4.67 -5.84 -9.23
CA THR A 127 5.99 -5.90 -8.57
C THR A 127 6.25 -4.61 -7.82
N TRP A 128 6.04 -3.44 -8.45
CA TRP A 128 6.16 -2.15 -7.80
C TRP A 128 5.20 -2.00 -6.60
N ALA A 129 3.92 -2.34 -6.75
CA ALA A 129 2.95 -2.28 -5.65
C ALA A 129 3.34 -3.17 -4.46
N SER A 130 3.88 -4.36 -4.74
CA SER A 130 4.39 -5.27 -3.72
C SER A 130 5.61 -4.69 -3.00
N LEU A 131 6.53 -4.05 -3.72
CA LEU A 131 7.67 -3.36 -3.11
C LEU A 131 7.22 -2.18 -2.23
N VAL A 132 6.25 -1.38 -2.68
CA VAL A 132 5.64 -0.32 -1.86
C VAL A 132 5.03 -0.92 -0.60
N ALA A 133 4.24 -1.98 -0.69
CA ALA A 133 3.65 -2.65 0.48
C ALA A 133 4.72 -3.17 1.45
N CYS A 134 5.71 -3.92 0.96
CA CYS A 134 6.81 -4.43 1.78
C CYS A 134 7.62 -3.31 2.46
N SER A 135 7.82 -2.18 1.78
CA SER A 135 8.53 -1.04 2.33
C SER A 135 7.89 -0.51 3.62
N ARG A 136 6.57 -0.65 3.79
CA ARG A 136 5.85 -0.18 4.99
C ARG A 136 6.19 -1.02 6.23
N VAL A 137 6.43 -2.32 6.05
CA VAL A 137 6.92 -3.21 7.13
C VAL A 137 8.38 -2.88 7.43
N LEU A 138 9.22 -2.74 6.40
CA LEU A 138 10.65 -2.42 6.55
C LEU A 138 10.91 -1.03 7.15
N LEU A 139 9.94 -0.14 7.10
CA LEU A 139 9.97 1.17 7.76
C LEU A 139 9.41 1.15 9.19
N GLY A 140 8.90 0.00 9.66
CA GLY A 140 8.40 -0.20 11.01
C GLY A 140 7.04 0.46 11.30
N VAL A 141 6.29 0.84 10.28
CA VAL A 141 5.00 1.56 10.45
C VAL A 141 3.76 0.70 10.29
N HIS A 142 3.89 -0.51 9.72
CA HIS A 142 2.81 -1.47 9.52
C HIS A 142 3.27 -2.91 9.81
N PHE A 143 2.33 -3.75 10.20
CA PHE A 143 2.50 -5.19 10.26
C PHE A 143 2.26 -5.84 8.89
N VAL A 144 2.68 -7.11 8.74
CA VAL A 144 2.48 -7.85 7.49
C VAL A 144 0.99 -8.02 7.16
N SER A 145 0.16 -8.30 8.17
CA SER A 145 -1.29 -8.40 7.94
C SER A 145 -1.93 -7.08 7.49
N ASP A 146 -1.40 -5.91 7.91
CA ASP A 146 -1.90 -4.60 7.47
C ASP A 146 -1.67 -4.39 5.98
N ILE A 147 -0.50 -4.80 5.47
CA ILE A 147 -0.16 -4.65 4.05
C ILE A 147 -0.91 -5.66 3.18
N ILE A 148 -1.12 -6.90 3.66
CA ILE A 148 -1.95 -7.90 2.97
C ILE A 148 -3.39 -7.42 2.88
N ALA A 149 -3.97 -6.95 3.99
CA ALA A 149 -5.33 -6.42 4.01
C ALA A 149 -5.48 -5.20 3.08
N GLY A 150 -4.51 -4.28 3.08
CA GLY A 150 -4.51 -3.14 2.17
C GLY A 150 -4.44 -3.57 0.71
N ALA A 151 -3.52 -4.48 0.35
CA ALA A 151 -3.39 -5.03 -1.00
C ALA A 151 -4.69 -5.71 -1.45
N SER A 152 -5.28 -6.54 -0.60
CA SER A 152 -6.55 -7.22 -0.89
C SER A 152 -7.69 -6.21 -1.08
N LEU A 153 -7.77 -5.17 -0.25
CA LEU A 153 -8.76 -4.11 -0.39
C LEU A 153 -8.64 -3.42 -1.75
N GLY A 154 -7.42 -3.01 -2.14
CA GLY A 154 -7.18 -2.35 -3.42
C GLY A 154 -7.58 -3.23 -4.61
N LEU A 155 -7.21 -4.51 -4.57
CA LEU A 155 -7.57 -5.48 -5.63
C LEU A 155 -9.09 -5.71 -5.70
N LEU A 156 -9.74 -5.95 -4.57
CA LEU A 156 -11.19 -6.17 -4.52
C LEU A 156 -11.95 -4.98 -5.11
N ILE A 157 -11.51 -3.77 -4.82
CA ILE A 157 -12.15 -2.56 -5.35
C ILE A 157 -11.93 -2.43 -6.85
N VAL A 158 -10.68 -2.47 -7.32
CA VAL A 158 -10.36 -2.20 -8.74
C VAL A 158 -10.90 -3.27 -9.69
N TYR A 159 -11.04 -4.52 -9.22
CA TYR A 159 -11.67 -5.58 -10.00
C TYR A 159 -13.17 -5.74 -9.74
N GLY A 160 -13.69 -5.16 -8.67
CA GLY A 160 -15.11 -5.24 -8.31
C GLY A 160 -15.99 -4.15 -8.92
N ILE A 161 -15.41 -3.07 -9.44
CA ILE A 161 -16.15 -1.96 -10.09
C ILE A 161 -16.26 -2.11 -11.62
N ASN A 162 -15.76 -3.21 -12.17
CA ASN A 162 -15.87 -3.57 -13.60
C ASN A 162 -17.11 -4.37 -13.89
#